data_c040dace3d155a92375ab1af79ca12b6
#
_entry.id   c040dace3d155a92375ab1af79ca12b6
#
_cell.length_a   1.000
_cell.length_b   1.000
_cell.length_c   1.000
_cell.angle_alpha   90.00
_cell.angle_beta   90.00
_cell.angle_gamma   90.00
#
_symmetry.space_group_name_H-M   'P 1'
#
loop_
_entity.id
_entity.type
_entity.pdbx_description
1 polymer ?
#
loop_
_entity_poly.entity_id
_entity_poly.type
_entity_poly.pdbx_seq_one_letter_code
_entity_poly.pdbx_strand_id
1 'polypeptide(L)'
;VYKRQIENSTKANSLRMIGAAETELADYKHGVNTPNDIPSMLSIAASYEFLPVLRASVEYHFFDDKSAGMAGGKQEFLTKGTNEYLAGIEWDVTKHLTLSCGGQITDYGLSDNYQSDTSFSCDSYTLGFGAKLNLTERAALNVGYMWTTYDDYTKKSQNYNNTGLSGTNIYSRTNKVFGASINYRF
;
A
#
# COMPACT_ATOMS: atom_id res chain seq x y z
N VAL A 1 2.27 -21.02 -8.81
CA VAL A 1 1.55 -19.78 -8.49
C VAL A 1 0.44 -20.12 -7.52
N TYR A 2 0.59 -19.74 -6.26
CA TYR A 2 -0.49 -19.86 -5.29
C TYR A 2 -1.39 -18.62 -5.40
N LYS A 3 -2.55 -18.77 -6.02
CA LYS A 3 -3.61 -17.77 -5.93
C LYS A 3 -4.40 -18.10 -4.65
N ARG A 4 -4.13 -17.42 -3.55
CA ARG A 4 -4.88 -17.55 -2.31
C ARG A 4 -5.39 -16.19 -1.87
N GLN A 5 -6.64 -15.90 -2.16
CA GLN A 5 -7.40 -14.85 -1.50
C GLN A 5 -7.76 -15.34 -0.09
N ILE A 6 -7.62 -14.46 0.90
CA ILE A 6 -8.07 -14.74 2.26
C ILE A 6 -9.36 -13.96 2.46
N GLU A 7 -10.47 -14.69 2.60
CA GLU A 7 -11.74 -14.09 2.99
C GLU A 7 -11.63 -13.54 4.40
N ASN A 8 -11.96 -12.28 4.58
CA ASN A 8 -12.01 -11.61 5.85
C ASN A 8 -13.26 -10.72 5.92
N SER A 9 -13.84 -10.61 7.09
CA SER A 9 -15.00 -9.75 7.26
C SER A 9 -15.08 -9.19 8.67
N THR A 10 -15.69 -8.01 8.78
CA THR A 10 -15.98 -7.37 10.06
C THR A 10 -17.48 -7.33 10.27
N LYS A 11 -17.93 -7.73 11.46
CA LYS A 11 -19.33 -7.63 11.86
C LYS A 11 -19.48 -6.69 13.04
N ALA A 12 -20.13 -5.55 12.82
CA ALA A 12 -20.41 -4.60 13.90
C ALA A 12 -21.52 -5.14 14.81
N ASN A 13 -21.25 -5.17 16.11
CA ASN A 13 -22.24 -5.52 17.13
C ASN A 13 -22.54 -4.29 17.98
N SER A 14 -23.82 -4.05 18.24
CA SER A 14 -24.29 -2.93 19.09
C SER A 14 -23.92 -1.52 18.56
N LEU A 15 -23.71 -1.37 17.26
CA LEU A 15 -23.51 -0.06 16.65
C LEU A 15 -24.87 0.60 16.39
N ARG A 16 -25.08 1.81 16.91
CA ARG A 16 -26.21 2.66 16.60
C ARG A 16 -25.76 3.89 15.84
N MET A 17 -26.30 4.08 14.66
CA MET A 17 -26.08 5.25 13.81
C MET A 17 -27.34 6.11 13.79
N ILE A 18 -27.19 7.42 13.56
CA ILE A 18 -28.29 8.38 13.52
C ILE A 18 -28.05 9.35 12.34
N GLY A 19 -29.12 9.64 11.59
CA GLY A 19 -29.07 10.62 10.51
C GLY A 19 -28.26 10.19 9.29
N ALA A 20 -27.46 11.09 8.73
CA ALA A 20 -26.68 10.84 7.51
C ALA A 20 -25.71 9.64 7.64
N ALA A 21 -25.22 9.34 8.86
CA ALA A 21 -24.36 8.18 9.10
C ALA A 21 -25.05 6.84 8.79
N GLU A 22 -26.38 6.75 8.84
CA GLU A 22 -27.10 5.53 8.49
C GLU A 22 -27.00 5.18 7.00
N THR A 23 -26.83 6.18 6.15
CA THR A 23 -26.67 6.02 4.71
C THR A 23 -25.20 5.87 4.32
N GLU A 24 -24.36 6.78 4.82
CA GLU A 24 -22.93 6.84 4.47
C GLU A 24 -22.12 5.63 4.97
N LEU A 25 -22.56 5.05 6.10
CA LEU A 25 -21.90 3.89 6.73
C LEU A 25 -22.81 2.65 6.74
N ALA A 26 -23.65 2.51 5.71
CA ALA A 26 -24.62 1.40 5.64
C ALA A 26 -23.98 0.01 5.74
N ASP A 27 -22.78 -0.15 5.21
CA ASP A 27 -22.01 -1.40 5.23
C ASP A 27 -21.55 -1.81 6.63
N TYR A 28 -21.53 -0.87 7.58
CA TYR A 28 -21.11 -1.10 8.97
C TYR A 28 -22.27 -1.13 9.96
N LYS A 29 -23.49 -1.26 9.49
CA LYS A 29 -24.67 -1.37 10.37
C LYS A 29 -24.58 -2.59 11.29
N HIS A 30 -25.31 -2.50 12.43
CA HIS A 30 -25.40 -3.61 13.38
C HIS A 30 -25.83 -4.91 12.69
N GLY A 31 -25.04 -5.94 12.87
CA GLY A 31 -25.32 -7.28 12.34
C GLY A 31 -24.95 -7.49 10.87
N VAL A 32 -24.58 -6.45 10.13
CA VAL A 32 -24.09 -6.56 8.75
C VAL A 32 -22.69 -7.13 8.74
N ASN A 33 -22.45 -8.12 7.89
CA ASN A 33 -21.14 -8.69 7.67
C ASN A 33 -20.46 -7.91 6.53
N THR A 34 -19.44 -7.16 6.86
CA THR A 34 -18.73 -6.28 5.92
C THR A 34 -17.47 -6.98 5.44
N PRO A 35 -17.37 -7.35 4.16
CA PRO A 35 -16.18 -7.97 3.62
C PRO A 35 -15.00 -6.99 3.62
N ASN A 36 -13.82 -7.52 3.91
CA ASN A 36 -12.54 -6.82 3.82
C ASN A 36 -11.45 -7.86 3.55
N ASP A 37 -11.54 -8.48 2.39
CA ASP A 37 -10.69 -9.59 2.00
C ASP A 37 -9.26 -9.14 1.72
N ILE A 38 -8.33 -10.05 1.92
CA ILE A 38 -6.95 -9.87 1.50
C ILE A 38 -6.82 -10.43 0.07
N PRO A 39 -6.45 -9.62 -0.93
CA PRO A 39 -6.34 -10.05 -2.30
C PRO A 39 -5.27 -11.13 -2.49
N SER A 40 -5.44 -11.97 -3.50
CA SER A 40 -4.36 -12.84 -3.93
C SER A 40 -3.25 -12.01 -4.56
N MET A 41 -2.00 -12.42 -4.31
CA MET A 41 -0.80 -11.74 -4.81
C MET A 41 0.04 -12.70 -5.68
N LEU A 42 0.51 -12.18 -6.79
CA LEU A 42 1.62 -12.76 -7.56
C LEU A 42 2.85 -11.87 -7.33
N SER A 43 3.96 -12.48 -6.90
CA SER A 43 5.26 -11.81 -6.78
C SER A 43 6.29 -12.53 -7.65
N ILE A 44 7.06 -11.76 -8.41
CA ILE A 44 8.19 -12.23 -9.21
C ILE A 44 9.37 -11.32 -8.90
N ALA A 45 10.49 -11.91 -8.48
CA ALA A 45 11.70 -11.19 -8.13
C ALA A 45 12.92 -11.80 -8.80
N ALA A 46 13.89 -10.94 -9.13
CA ALA A 46 15.21 -11.34 -9.56
C ALA A 46 16.27 -10.48 -8.86
N SER A 47 17.36 -11.11 -8.47
CA SER A 47 18.51 -10.42 -7.86
C SER A 47 19.78 -10.87 -8.56
N TYR A 48 20.72 -9.93 -8.75
CA TYR A 48 21.98 -10.21 -9.39
C TYR A 48 23.13 -9.51 -8.66
N GLU A 49 24.20 -10.25 -8.44
CA GLU A 49 25.45 -9.76 -7.86
C GLU A 49 26.42 -9.37 -8.99
N PHE A 50 26.50 -8.08 -9.28
CA PHE A 50 27.39 -7.55 -10.34
C PHE A 50 28.85 -7.61 -9.94
N LEU A 51 29.13 -7.39 -8.66
CA LEU A 51 30.42 -7.44 -8.00
C LEU A 51 30.25 -8.08 -6.63
N PRO A 52 31.28 -8.66 -6.01
CA PRO A 52 31.20 -9.21 -4.66
C PRO A 52 30.69 -8.23 -3.59
N VAL A 53 30.68 -6.94 -3.90
CA VAL A 53 30.24 -5.86 -3.02
C VAL A 53 29.01 -5.11 -3.53
N LEU A 54 28.44 -5.48 -4.68
CA LEU A 54 27.37 -4.74 -5.32
C LEU A 54 26.29 -5.68 -5.85
N ARG A 55 25.09 -5.58 -5.28
CA ARG A 55 23.91 -6.35 -5.64
C ARG A 55 22.79 -5.43 -6.12
N ALA A 56 22.00 -5.88 -7.08
CA ALA A 56 20.75 -5.22 -7.46
C ALA A 56 19.61 -6.23 -7.51
N SER A 57 18.42 -5.74 -7.28
CA SER A 57 17.18 -6.53 -7.37
C SER A 57 16.10 -5.76 -8.10
N VAL A 58 15.24 -6.50 -8.77
CA VAL A 58 13.99 -6.02 -9.36
C VAL A 58 12.88 -6.95 -8.92
N GLU A 59 11.70 -6.38 -8.69
CA GLU A 59 10.55 -7.14 -8.23
C GLU A 59 9.28 -6.57 -8.85
N TYR A 60 8.34 -7.44 -9.15
CA TYR A 60 7.01 -7.11 -9.62
C TYR A 60 5.99 -7.81 -8.75
N HIS A 61 5.00 -7.05 -8.27
CA HIS A 61 3.83 -7.56 -7.57
C HIS A 61 2.56 -7.24 -8.35
N PHE A 62 1.66 -8.20 -8.41
CA PHE A 62 0.30 -8.01 -8.86
C PHE A 62 -0.65 -8.46 -7.75
N PHE A 63 -1.57 -7.58 -7.36
CA PHE A 63 -2.64 -7.87 -6.41
C PHE A 63 -3.97 -7.93 -7.15
N ASP A 64 -4.71 -9.02 -6.98
CA ASP A 64 -6.02 -9.22 -7.59
C ASP A 64 -7.13 -8.56 -6.72
N ASP A 65 -7.02 -7.24 -6.53
CA ASP A 65 -7.94 -6.47 -5.68
C ASP A 65 -9.37 -6.52 -6.21
N LYS A 66 -9.56 -6.63 -7.52
CA LYS A 66 -10.88 -6.75 -8.15
C LYS A 66 -11.65 -7.99 -7.72
N SER A 67 -10.96 -9.04 -7.33
CA SER A 67 -11.55 -10.30 -6.86
C SER A 67 -11.67 -10.38 -5.34
N ALA A 68 -11.13 -9.39 -4.62
CA ALA A 68 -11.17 -9.35 -3.16
C ALA A 68 -12.37 -8.52 -2.70
N GLY A 69 -13.26 -9.11 -1.91
CA GLY A 69 -14.46 -8.42 -1.40
C GLY A 69 -14.10 -7.24 -0.51
N MET A 70 -14.63 -6.07 -0.82
CA MET A 70 -14.48 -4.84 -0.04
C MET A 70 -15.86 -4.33 0.39
N ALA A 71 -15.89 -3.56 1.48
CA ALA A 71 -17.11 -2.90 1.96
C ALA A 71 -17.82 -2.16 0.82
N GLY A 72 -19.13 -2.38 0.70
CA GLY A 72 -19.95 -1.76 -0.35
C GLY A 72 -19.66 -2.24 -1.77
N GLY A 73 -18.99 -3.38 -1.97
CA GLY A 73 -18.61 -3.86 -3.30
C GLY A 73 -17.59 -2.96 -4.02
N LYS A 74 -16.82 -2.20 -3.26
CA LYS A 74 -15.92 -1.16 -3.76
C LYS A 74 -14.90 -1.66 -4.79
N GLN A 75 -14.47 -2.92 -4.71
CA GLN A 75 -13.55 -3.56 -5.65
C GLN A 75 -14.08 -3.58 -7.10
N GLU A 76 -15.40 -3.56 -7.29
CA GLU A 76 -16.03 -3.58 -8.61
C GLU A 76 -15.74 -2.29 -9.42
N PHE A 77 -15.45 -1.20 -8.70
CA PHE A 77 -15.12 0.09 -9.30
C PHE A 77 -13.64 0.24 -9.68
N LEU A 78 -12.78 -0.73 -9.35
CA LEU A 78 -11.42 -0.75 -9.86
C LEU A 78 -11.40 -1.13 -11.34
N THR A 79 -10.57 -0.47 -12.13
CA THR A 79 -10.41 -0.79 -13.57
C THR A 79 -9.53 -2.02 -13.77
N LYS A 80 -8.58 -2.24 -12.85
CA LYS A 80 -7.64 -3.38 -12.82
C LYS A 80 -7.21 -3.68 -11.39
N GLY A 81 -6.51 -4.77 -11.16
CA GLY A 81 -5.79 -5.04 -9.91
C GLY A 81 -4.57 -4.15 -9.75
N THR A 82 -4.04 -4.04 -8.55
CA THR A 82 -2.86 -3.22 -8.24
C THR A 82 -1.59 -3.85 -8.79
N ASN A 83 -0.76 -3.01 -9.41
CA ASN A 83 0.56 -3.39 -9.90
C ASN A 83 1.62 -2.61 -9.15
N GLU A 84 2.67 -3.30 -8.70
CA GLU A 84 3.84 -2.69 -8.07
C GLU A 84 5.12 -3.11 -8.79
N TYR A 85 5.97 -2.15 -9.06
CA TYR A 85 7.27 -2.32 -9.68
C TYR A 85 8.33 -1.79 -8.72
N LEU A 86 9.27 -2.65 -8.35
CA LEU A 86 10.30 -2.32 -7.38
C LEU A 86 11.68 -2.56 -7.98
N ALA A 87 12.64 -1.71 -7.61
CA ALA A 87 14.04 -1.91 -7.91
C ALA A 87 14.89 -1.40 -6.76
N GLY A 88 16.00 -2.08 -6.51
CA GLY A 88 16.90 -1.72 -5.43
C GLY A 88 18.34 -2.10 -5.73
N ILE A 89 19.24 -1.41 -5.06
CA ILE A 89 20.68 -1.66 -5.11
C ILE A 89 21.23 -1.68 -3.68
N GLU A 90 22.15 -2.57 -3.44
CA GLU A 90 22.85 -2.72 -2.18
C GLU A 90 24.36 -2.77 -2.43
N TRP A 91 25.12 -1.96 -1.69
CA TRP A 91 26.56 -1.81 -1.82
C TRP A 91 27.25 -1.99 -0.48
N ASP A 92 28.12 -2.98 -0.40
CA ASP A 92 29.00 -3.21 0.73
C ASP A 92 30.20 -2.25 0.60
N VAL A 93 30.06 -1.04 1.15
CA VAL A 93 31.09 0.03 1.12
C VAL A 93 32.36 -0.42 1.83
N THR A 94 32.16 -1.12 2.97
CA THR A 94 33.22 -1.78 3.72
C THR A 94 32.67 -3.08 4.32
N LYS A 95 33.51 -3.92 4.92
CA LYS A 95 33.05 -5.10 5.68
C LYS A 95 32.17 -4.78 6.90
N HIS A 96 32.07 -3.51 7.30
CA HIS A 96 31.26 -3.05 8.41
C HIS A 96 30.07 -2.21 8.00
N LEU A 97 30.05 -1.66 6.77
CA LEU A 97 29.01 -0.75 6.28
C LEU A 97 28.46 -1.24 4.96
N THR A 98 27.17 -1.52 4.92
CA THR A 98 26.38 -1.70 3.70
C THR A 98 25.42 -0.55 3.56
N LEU A 99 25.34 0.06 2.38
CA LEU A 99 24.33 1.05 2.01
C LEU A 99 23.36 0.45 1.02
N SER A 100 22.10 0.86 1.09
CA SER A 100 21.07 0.46 0.14
C SER A 100 20.22 1.65 -0.29
N CYS A 101 19.74 1.61 -1.52
CA CYS A 101 18.68 2.50 -1.99
C CYS A 101 17.76 1.74 -2.94
N GLY A 102 16.52 2.21 -3.04
CA GLY A 102 15.55 1.57 -3.92
C GLY A 102 14.35 2.48 -4.16
N GLY A 103 13.51 2.05 -5.08
CA GLY A 103 12.28 2.73 -5.42
C GLY A 103 11.18 1.74 -5.74
N GLN A 104 9.94 2.21 -5.60
CA GLN A 104 8.72 1.49 -5.92
C GLN A 104 7.75 2.42 -6.62
N ILE A 105 7.05 1.90 -7.62
CA ILE A 105 5.90 2.54 -8.26
C ILE A 105 4.71 1.64 -8.01
N THR A 106 3.59 2.22 -7.54
CA THR A 106 2.33 1.52 -7.30
C THR A 106 1.22 2.14 -8.13
N ASP A 107 0.55 1.32 -8.93
CA ASP A 107 -0.55 1.68 -9.83
C ASP A 107 -1.80 0.87 -9.45
N TYR A 108 -2.82 1.56 -8.90
CA TYR A 108 -4.02 0.96 -8.30
C TYR A 108 -5.19 0.73 -9.27
N GLY A 109 -5.15 1.23 -10.48
CA GLY A 109 -6.30 1.12 -11.41
C GLY A 109 -7.57 1.82 -10.92
N LEU A 110 -7.44 3.03 -10.42
CA LEU A 110 -8.48 3.79 -9.76
C LEU A 110 -9.55 4.30 -10.71
N SER A 111 -10.76 4.54 -10.17
CA SER A 111 -11.85 5.25 -10.85
C SER A 111 -12.55 6.22 -9.90
N ASP A 112 -13.34 7.15 -10.44
CA ASP A 112 -14.10 8.12 -9.65
C ASP A 112 -15.06 7.45 -8.65
N ASN A 113 -15.66 6.32 -9.04
CA ASN A 113 -16.60 5.59 -8.18
C ASN A 113 -15.91 4.86 -7.03
N TYR A 114 -14.61 4.54 -7.19
CA TYR A 114 -13.81 3.94 -6.13
C TYR A 114 -13.49 4.96 -5.02
N GLN A 115 -13.29 6.22 -5.35
CA GLN A 115 -12.88 7.27 -4.42
C GLN A 115 -14.05 7.77 -3.56
N SER A 116 -13.85 7.79 -2.25
CA SER A 116 -14.77 8.38 -1.29
C SER A 116 -14.01 9.10 -0.17
N ASP A 117 -14.67 10.03 0.53
CA ASP A 117 -14.05 10.80 1.61
C ASP A 117 -13.63 9.95 2.80
N THR A 118 -14.26 8.79 2.97
CA THR A 118 -13.93 7.83 4.03
C THR A 118 -12.86 6.79 3.63
N SER A 119 -12.65 6.61 2.33
CA SER A 119 -11.69 5.63 1.82
C SER A 119 -11.29 5.95 0.40
N PHE A 120 -10.03 6.32 0.20
CA PHE A 120 -9.45 6.60 -1.11
C PHE A 120 -8.07 5.98 -1.25
N SER A 121 -7.62 5.81 -2.48
CA SER A 121 -6.27 5.43 -2.84
C SER A 121 -5.72 6.37 -3.91
N CYS A 122 -4.42 6.46 -4.02
CA CYS A 122 -3.72 7.25 -5.02
C CYS A 122 -2.54 6.46 -5.52
N ASP A 123 -2.27 6.52 -6.81
CA ASP A 123 -1.04 5.98 -7.37
C ASP A 123 0.17 6.65 -6.72
N SER A 124 1.27 5.94 -6.62
CA SER A 124 2.38 6.45 -5.83
C SER A 124 3.74 5.99 -6.33
N TYR A 125 4.74 6.76 -5.96
CA TYR A 125 6.13 6.36 -6.05
C TYR A 125 6.84 6.55 -4.70
N THR A 126 7.71 5.61 -4.38
CA THR A 126 8.45 5.56 -3.12
C THR A 126 9.93 5.56 -3.42
N LEU A 127 10.70 6.32 -2.63
CA LEU A 127 12.15 6.22 -2.57
C LEU A 127 12.55 5.79 -1.16
N GLY A 128 13.47 4.84 -1.09
CA GLY A 128 13.99 4.29 0.15
C GLY A 128 15.51 4.31 0.21
N PHE A 129 16.05 4.56 1.40
CA PHE A 129 17.48 4.52 1.68
C PHE A 129 17.71 3.74 2.97
N GLY A 130 18.76 2.95 2.99
CA GLY A 130 19.11 2.14 4.15
C GLY A 130 20.60 2.08 4.40
N ALA A 131 20.95 1.83 5.66
CA ALA A 131 22.31 1.52 6.06
C ALA A 131 22.31 0.38 7.08
N LYS A 132 23.23 -0.57 6.91
CA LYS A 132 23.52 -1.62 7.87
C LYS A 132 24.95 -1.43 8.38
N LEU A 133 25.09 -1.36 9.71
CA LEU A 133 26.36 -1.26 10.42
C LEU A 133 26.60 -2.55 11.19
N ASN A 134 27.61 -3.31 10.83
CA ASN A 134 28.09 -4.45 11.60
C ASN A 134 28.95 -3.92 12.76
N LEU A 135 28.36 -3.79 13.96
CA LEU A 135 29.01 -3.26 15.16
C LEU A 135 30.02 -4.25 15.73
N THR A 136 29.69 -5.53 15.68
CA THR A 136 30.54 -6.66 16.06
C THR A 136 30.25 -7.84 15.13
N GLU A 137 30.98 -8.95 15.29
CA GLU A 137 30.67 -10.20 14.56
C GLU A 137 29.27 -10.77 14.87
N ARG A 138 28.66 -10.34 15.98
CA ARG A 138 27.35 -10.83 16.45
C ARG A 138 26.27 -9.76 16.45
N ALA A 139 26.59 -8.49 16.31
CA ALA A 139 25.64 -7.41 16.41
C ALA A 139 25.68 -6.50 15.16
N ALA A 140 24.51 -6.23 14.60
CA ALA A 140 24.34 -5.28 13.50
C ALA A 140 23.18 -4.33 13.79
N LEU A 141 23.38 -3.05 13.49
CA LEU A 141 22.36 -2.00 13.48
C LEU A 141 21.92 -1.77 12.04
N ASN A 142 20.60 -1.79 11.80
CA ASN A 142 20.02 -1.38 10.53
C ASN A 142 19.20 -0.11 10.76
N VAL A 143 19.33 0.85 9.86
CA VAL A 143 18.51 2.05 9.81
C VAL A 143 17.98 2.24 8.41
N GLY A 144 16.77 2.74 8.29
CA GLY A 144 16.15 2.98 6.99
C GLY A 144 15.21 4.17 7.02
N TYR A 145 15.11 4.84 5.90
CA TYR A 145 14.18 5.92 5.67
C TYR A 145 13.47 5.71 4.33
N MET A 146 12.17 5.91 4.32
CA MET A 146 11.33 5.78 3.15
C MET A 146 10.42 7.00 3.03
N TRP A 147 10.31 7.52 1.81
CA TRP A 147 9.42 8.60 1.45
C TRP A 147 8.56 8.19 0.27
N THR A 148 7.23 8.17 0.48
CA THR A 148 6.24 7.91 -0.56
C THR A 148 5.51 9.20 -0.91
N THR A 149 5.52 9.55 -2.18
CA THR A 149 4.71 10.59 -2.77
C THR A 149 3.56 9.93 -3.52
N TYR A 150 2.36 10.43 -3.32
CA TYR A 150 1.14 9.98 -3.98
C TYR A 150 0.73 11.02 -5.01
N ASP A 151 0.27 10.56 -6.17
CA ASP A 151 -0.31 11.43 -7.18
C ASP A 151 -1.66 11.96 -6.68
N ASP A 152 -1.92 13.24 -6.91
CA ASP A 152 -3.21 13.82 -6.57
C ASP A 152 -4.31 13.23 -7.46
N TYR A 153 -5.33 12.65 -6.83
CA TYR A 153 -6.50 12.16 -7.55
C TYR A 153 -7.59 13.22 -7.51
N THR A 154 -8.02 13.73 -8.69
CA THR A 154 -9.06 14.75 -8.82
C THR A 154 -10.36 14.13 -9.30
N LYS A 155 -11.40 14.19 -8.45
CA LYS A 155 -12.77 13.75 -8.75
C LYS A 155 -13.68 14.95 -8.90
N LYS A 156 -14.38 15.03 -10.03
CA LYS A 156 -15.40 16.07 -10.30
C LYS A 156 -16.80 15.48 -10.15
N SER A 157 -17.65 16.16 -9.40
CA SER A 157 -19.05 15.79 -9.21
C SER A 157 -19.96 16.88 -9.76
N GLN A 158 -21.00 16.50 -10.48
CA GLN A 158 -22.06 17.44 -10.94
C GLN A 158 -23.05 17.73 -9.81
N ASN A 159 -23.15 16.84 -8.83
CA ASN A 159 -24.03 16.97 -7.67
C ASN A 159 -23.27 16.52 -6.42
N TYR A 160 -22.46 17.42 -5.87
CA TYR A 160 -21.61 17.12 -4.73
C TYR A 160 -22.45 16.83 -3.48
N ASN A 161 -22.32 15.62 -2.95
CA ASN A 161 -23.04 15.14 -1.76
C ASN A 161 -24.55 15.46 -1.77
N ASN A 162 -25.20 15.33 -2.93
CA ASN A 162 -26.63 15.59 -3.14
C ASN A 162 -27.06 17.05 -2.84
N THR A 163 -26.15 17.99 -2.92
CA THR A 163 -26.46 19.43 -2.69
C THR A 163 -27.05 20.13 -3.93
N GLY A 164 -27.03 19.50 -5.09
CA GLY A 164 -27.38 20.12 -6.39
C GLY A 164 -26.30 21.03 -6.96
N LEU A 165 -25.15 21.15 -6.29
CA LEU A 165 -24.02 21.97 -6.72
C LEU A 165 -22.89 21.08 -7.27
N SER A 166 -22.17 21.61 -8.26
CA SER A 166 -20.94 20.95 -8.72
C SER A 166 -19.81 21.15 -7.72
N GLY A 167 -18.97 20.14 -7.55
CA GLY A 167 -17.83 20.16 -6.65
C GLY A 167 -16.62 19.44 -7.23
N THR A 168 -15.45 19.70 -6.67
CA THR A 168 -14.20 19.01 -7.00
C THR A 168 -13.54 18.55 -5.72
N ASN A 169 -13.28 17.25 -5.63
CA ASN A 169 -12.49 16.65 -4.54
C ASN A 169 -11.09 16.38 -5.05
N ILE A 170 -10.09 16.73 -4.27
CA ILE A 170 -8.68 16.39 -4.52
C ILE A 170 -8.24 15.51 -3.37
N TYR A 171 -7.88 14.28 -3.68
CA TYR A 171 -7.35 13.32 -2.73
C TYR A 171 -5.83 13.30 -2.88
N SER A 172 -5.11 13.61 -1.80
CA SER A 172 -3.65 13.60 -1.77
C SER A 172 -3.12 12.97 -0.48
N ARG A 173 -1.92 12.44 -0.54
CA ARG A 173 -1.27 11.79 0.61
C ARG A 173 0.24 11.86 0.47
N THR A 174 0.94 11.88 1.59
CA THR A 174 2.40 11.71 1.67
C THR A 174 2.73 10.86 2.88
N ASN A 175 3.59 9.87 2.72
CA ASN A 175 4.09 9.07 3.82
C ASN A 175 5.60 9.21 3.95
N LYS A 176 6.06 9.31 5.20
CA LYS A 176 7.49 9.26 5.55
C LYS A 176 7.65 8.28 6.69
N VAL A 177 8.55 7.33 6.52
CA VAL A 177 8.77 6.26 7.50
C VAL A 177 10.25 6.20 7.82
N PHE A 178 10.58 6.22 9.11
CA PHE A 178 11.90 5.91 9.63
C PHE A 178 11.83 4.62 10.42
N GLY A 179 12.79 3.73 10.19
CA GLY A 179 12.90 2.47 10.89
C GLY A 179 14.32 2.23 11.37
N ALA A 180 14.45 1.60 12.54
CA ALA A 180 15.73 1.10 13.04
C ALA A 180 15.53 -0.25 13.68
N SER A 181 16.51 -1.15 13.53
CA SER A 181 16.52 -2.46 14.17
C SER A 181 17.92 -2.89 14.55
N ILE A 182 18.04 -3.67 15.61
CA ILE A 182 19.28 -4.31 16.04
C ILE A 182 19.13 -5.82 15.88
N ASN A 183 20.03 -6.41 15.12
CA ASN A 183 20.13 -7.87 14.98
C ASN A 183 21.27 -8.36 15.88
N TYR A 184 21.01 -9.37 16.70
CA TYR A 184 22.01 -10.00 17.53
C TYR A 184 21.99 -11.52 17.34
N ARG A 185 23.16 -12.11 17.15
CA ARG A 185 23.33 -13.56 17.03
C ARG A 185 23.91 -14.09 18.34
N PHE A 186 23.18 -15.00 18.97
CA PHE A 186 23.60 -15.71 20.20
C PHE A 186 24.63 -16.80 19.92
#